data_5d338d45b73f77f9281a2c9819eb802b
#
_entry.id   5d338d45b73f77f9281a2c9819eb802b
#
_cell.length_a   1.000
_cell.length_b   1.000
_cell.length_c   1.000
_cell.angle_alpha   90.00
_cell.angle_beta   90.00
_cell.angle_gamma   90.00
#
_symmetry.space_group_name_H-M   'P 1'
#
loop_
_entity.id
_entity.type
_entity.pdbx_description
1 polymer ?
#
loop_
_entity_poly.entity_id
_entity_poly.type
_entity_poly.pdbx_seq_one_letter_code
_entity_poly.pdbx_strand_id
1 'polypeptide(L)'
;MNVFPLLAVDPPNGEKVGTFTSANLPWLIGGGIVLLLGLFFLIIFFSFLRLWIQCFLTGAKISIWDLVGMKLRNVDYPMIVRQKIALVQAGVKVNTQDLEAHYLSRGDVPRTAASVIAAQKAGIDLPWRIAAAIDLAGRNVLDAVRTSVYPKVIDCPDPAKGRPTLDGVCKDGIQLKARARVTVRTRLDRLVGGATEETIIARVGEGIVKAIGSAEHYAEVLANPNLISQAVLKNSLDSQTAFEIVSIDVAEIDVGANIGAELQANRAATDLRVAQAQAETRRATAVAYEQEMRAKVEENRAKLILAEAEIPMSIASAFREGHIGVLDYYNLKNLQSDTEMRNALAGGGSRGSSGDNRNNTPMPS
;
A
#
# COMPACT_ATOMS: atom_id res chain seq x y z
N MET A 1 68.38 111.38 47.31
CA MET A 1 67.09 110.67 47.21
C MET A 1 67.20 109.75 46.04
N ASN A 2 67.42 108.51 46.36
CA ASN A 2 67.72 107.42 45.37
C ASN A 2 66.43 106.80 44.85
N VAL A 3 66.33 106.74 43.51
CA VAL A 3 65.29 105.96 42.88
C VAL A 3 65.97 104.80 42.15
N PHE A 4 65.73 103.61 42.62
CA PHE A 4 66.20 102.40 42.05
C PHE A 4 65.39 102.05 40.73
N PRO A 5 66.07 101.58 39.67
CA PRO A 5 65.35 101.06 38.51
C PRO A 5 64.97 99.63 38.71
N LEU A 6 63.70 99.31 38.46
CA LEU A 6 63.15 97.96 38.42
C LEU A 6 63.77 97.18 37.19
N LEU A 7 64.42 96.09 37.54
CA LEU A 7 64.83 95.05 36.59
C LEU A 7 63.59 94.33 36.03
N ALA A 8 63.41 94.43 34.76
CA ALA A 8 62.45 93.63 33.97
C ALA A 8 63.01 92.18 33.89
N VAL A 9 62.32 91.27 34.45
CA VAL A 9 62.59 89.85 34.27
C VAL A 9 61.86 89.37 33.02
N ASP A 10 62.61 88.87 32.03
CA ASP A 10 62.08 88.22 30.82
C ASP A 10 61.40 86.95 31.22
N PRO A 11 60.22 86.64 30.72
CA PRO A 11 59.54 85.32 30.93
C PRO A 11 60.27 84.18 30.17
N PRO A 12 60.36 82.99 30.79
CA PRO A 12 61.02 81.85 30.20
C PRO A 12 60.34 81.41 28.92
N ASN A 13 61.17 80.96 27.95
CA ASN A 13 60.80 80.45 26.64
C ASN A 13 59.54 79.56 26.72
N GLY A 14 58.50 80.06 26.07
CA GLY A 14 57.30 79.23 25.81
C GLY A 14 57.66 78.07 24.92
N GLU A 15 57.52 76.85 25.46
CA GLU A 15 57.47 75.66 24.62
C GLU A 15 56.39 75.85 23.57
N LYS A 16 56.86 75.77 22.32
CA LYS A 16 55.94 75.71 21.17
C LYS A 16 55.11 74.42 21.24
N VAL A 17 53.97 74.47 22.07
CA VAL A 17 52.93 73.50 21.84
C VAL A 17 52.50 73.61 20.39
N GLY A 18 52.81 72.59 19.60
CA GLY A 18 52.51 72.56 18.17
C GLY A 18 51.01 72.76 17.98
N THR A 19 50.60 73.92 17.54
CA THR A 19 49.29 74.23 17.06
C THR A 19 48.97 73.28 15.92
N PHE A 20 48.17 72.26 16.19
CA PHE A 20 47.54 71.43 15.16
C PHE A 20 46.70 72.37 14.28
N THR A 21 47.36 72.89 13.23
CA THR A 21 46.70 73.74 12.23
C THR A 21 45.57 72.96 11.59
N SER A 22 44.42 73.60 11.48
CA SER A 22 43.15 73.01 10.90
C SER A 22 43.37 72.50 9.45
N ALA A 23 44.48 72.88 8.82
CA ALA A 23 44.86 72.38 7.49
C ALA A 23 45.30 70.90 7.47
N ASN A 24 45.80 70.33 8.58
CA ASN A 24 46.23 68.93 8.64
C ASN A 24 45.11 67.98 9.14
N LEU A 25 43.98 68.52 9.64
CA LEU A 25 42.85 67.75 10.17
C LEU A 25 42.26 66.79 9.14
N PRO A 26 42.00 67.16 7.86
CA PRO A 26 41.46 66.23 6.87
C PRO A 26 42.45 65.11 6.49
N TRP A 27 43.77 65.38 6.51
CA TRP A 27 44.77 64.35 6.30
C TRP A 27 44.94 63.38 7.47
N LEU A 28 44.78 63.84 8.68
CA LEU A 28 44.78 62.99 9.90
C LEU A 28 43.49 62.12 9.97
N ILE A 29 42.33 62.68 9.61
CA ILE A 29 41.07 61.94 9.56
C ILE A 29 41.16 60.91 8.42
N GLY A 30 41.62 61.31 7.22
CA GLY A 30 41.83 60.39 6.08
C GLY A 30 42.80 59.25 6.40
N GLY A 31 43.94 59.59 7.03
CA GLY A 31 44.93 58.62 7.50
C GLY A 31 44.37 57.67 8.56
N GLY A 32 43.56 58.18 9.49
CA GLY A 32 42.88 57.38 10.50
C GLY A 32 41.86 56.40 9.91
N ILE A 33 41.08 56.85 8.92
CA ILE A 33 40.11 55.96 8.19
C ILE A 33 40.87 54.88 7.41
N VAL A 34 41.95 55.23 6.72
CA VAL A 34 42.76 54.23 5.98
C VAL A 34 43.41 53.23 6.91
N LEU A 35 43.88 53.66 8.10
CA LEU A 35 44.46 52.80 9.11
C LEU A 35 43.41 51.87 9.73
N LEU A 36 42.21 52.36 10.00
CA LEU A 36 41.06 51.57 10.49
C LEU A 36 40.62 50.52 9.44
N LEU A 37 40.50 50.93 8.18
CA LEU A 37 40.22 50.01 7.04
C LEU A 37 41.32 48.97 6.89
N GLY A 38 42.59 49.40 6.98
CA GLY A 38 43.75 48.50 6.95
C GLY A 38 43.75 47.48 8.07
N LEU A 39 43.45 47.95 9.31
CA LEU A 39 43.32 47.04 10.47
C LEU A 39 42.16 46.08 10.35
N PHE A 40 41.01 46.55 9.90
CA PHE A 40 39.83 45.71 9.59
C PHE A 40 40.17 44.65 8.54
N PHE A 41 40.83 45.04 7.46
CA PHE A 41 41.25 44.11 6.43
C PHE A 41 42.30 43.11 6.94
N LEU A 42 43.17 43.54 7.82
CA LEU A 42 44.17 42.67 8.43
C LEU A 42 43.55 41.64 9.38
N ILE A 43 42.56 42.02 10.16
CA ILE A 43 41.81 41.08 11.05
C ILE A 43 41.09 40.00 10.18
N ILE A 44 40.42 40.44 9.11
CA ILE A 44 39.76 39.52 8.19
C ILE A 44 40.79 38.57 7.54
N PHE A 45 41.91 39.13 7.07
CA PHE A 45 42.97 38.33 6.45
C PHE A 45 43.55 37.28 7.38
N PHE A 46 43.84 37.63 8.67
CA PHE A 46 44.33 36.67 9.64
C PHE A 46 43.30 35.58 9.98
N SER A 47 42.01 35.88 9.95
CA SER A 47 40.94 34.88 10.12
C SER A 47 40.94 33.83 9.01
N PHE A 48 41.13 34.21 7.75
CA PHE A 48 41.28 33.28 6.62
C PHE A 48 42.63 32.57 6.59
N LEU A 49 43.70 33.24 7.00
CA LEU A 49 45.07 32.72 6.93
C LEU A 49 45.22 31.43 7.76
N ARG A 50 44.61 31.38 8.93
CA ARG A 50 44.65 30.19 9.79
C ARG A 50 44.07 28.94 9.09
N LEU A 51 42.90 29.05 8.45
CA LEU A 51 42.27 27.95 7.73
C LEU A 51 43.01 27.63 6.43
N TRP A 52 43.54 28.65 5.73
CA TRP A 52 44.32 28.47 4.53
C TRP A 52 45.61 27.69 4.78
N ILE A 53 46.36 28.00 5.87
CA ILE A 53 47.55 27.28 6.27
C ILE A 53 47.21 25.78 6.55
N GLN A 54 46.08 25.52 7.21
CA GLN A 54 45.62 24.13 7.44
C GLN A 54 45.36 23.40 6.13
N CYS A 55 44.71 24.05 5.14
CA CYS A 55 44.47 23.50 3.81
C CYS A 55 45.77 23.24 3.06
N PHE A 56 46.72 24.17 3.14
CA PHE A 56 48.01 24.05 2.46
C PHE A 56 48.83 22.88 2.99
N LEU A 57 48.93 22.74 4.34
CA LEU A 57 49.65 21.67 4.99
C LEU A 57 49.02 20.29 4.76
N THR A 58 47.69 20.23 4.58
CA THR A 58 46.97 18.97 4.32
C THR A 58 46.79 18.62 2.85
N GLY A 59 47.28 19.49 1.92
CA GLY A 59 47.18 19.27 0.48
C GLY A 59 45.80 19.46 -0.10
N ALA A 60 44.89 20.11 0.61
CA ALA A 60 43.50 20.29 0.18
C ALA A 60 43.29 21.25 -0.98
N LYS A 61 44.34 21.97 -1.42
CA LYS A 61 44.41 22.88 -2.60
C LYS A 61 43.20 23.82 -2.69
N ILE A 62 42.92 24.57 -1.62
CA ILE A 62 41.89 25.61 -1.60
C ILE A 62 42.60 26.96 -1.76
N SER A 63 42.13 27.79 -2.73
CA SER A 63 42.62 29.15 -2.90
C SER A 63 42.07 30.11 -1.86
N ILE A 64 42.85 31.13 -1.49
CA ILE A 64 42.35 32.21 -0.61
C ILE A 64 41.15 32.91 -1.25
N TRP A 65 41.15 33.06 -2.59
CA TRP A 65 40.04 33.67 -3.32
C TRP A 65 38.74 32.83 -3.23
N ASP A 66 38.86 31.50 -3.18
CA ASP A 66 37.69 30.61 -2.97
C ASP A 66 37.06 30.82 -1.59
N LEU A 67 37.89 31.00 -0.53
CA LEU A 67 37.42 31.29 0.82
C LEU A 67 36.69 32.62 0.92
N VAL A 68 37.22 33.68 0.27
CA VAL A 68 36.57 34.99 0.18
C VAL A 68 35.26 34.88 -0.59
N GLY A 69 35.26 34.17 -1.72
CA GLY A 69 34.06 33.90 -2.53
C GLY A 69 32.96 33.19 -1.77
N MET A 70 33.30 32.13 -1.00
CA MET A 70 32.36 31.43 -0.14
C MET A 70 31.76 32.34 0.95
N LYS A 71 32.60 33.21 1.55
CA LYS A 71 32.13 34.21 2.55
C LYS A 71 31.14 35.20 1.96
N LEU A 72 31.40 35.69 0.75
CA LEU A 72 30.51 36.61 0.03
C LEU A 72 29.17 35.95 -0.35
N ARG A 73 29.18 34.65 -0.66
CA ARG A 73 27.96 33.85 -0.93
C ARG A 73 27.25 33.36 0.35
N ASN A 74 27.68 33.80 1.50
CA ASN A 74 27.12 33.43 2.79
C ASN A 74 27.16 31.91 3.08
N VAL A 75 28.23 31.25 2.64
CA VAL A 75 28.50 29.83 2.84
C VAL A 75 29.34 29.65 4.11
N ASP A 76 29.07 28.63 4.91
CA ASP A 76 29.89 28.27 6.07
C ASP A 76 31.24 27.66 5.60
N TYR A 77 32.19 28.55 5.21
CA TYR A 77 33.48 28.13 4.71
C TYR A 77 34.30 27.31 5.72
N PRO A 78 34.30 27.58 7.04
CA PRO A 78 35.01 26.75 8.01
C PRO A 78 34.55 25.28 8.00
N MET A 79 33.25 25.06 7.88
CA MET A 79 32.66 23.71 7.78
C MET A 79 33.10 23.01 6.50
N ILE A 80 32.97 23.67 5.34
CA ILE A 80 33.36 23.10 4.05
C ILE A 80 34.88 22.78 4.00
N VAL A 81 35.71 23.66 4.54
CA VAL A 81 37.16 23.45 4.61
C VAL A 81 37.49 22.21 5.44
N ARG A 82 36.89 22.06 6.62
CA ARG A 82 37.11 20.87 7.48
C ARG A 82 36.70 19.60 6.78
N GLN A 83 35.55 19.58 6.11
CA GLN A 83 35.09 18.40 5.36
C GLN A 83 35.99 18.10 4.17
N LYS A 84 36.46 19.12 3.45
CA LYS A 84 37.42 18.97 2.37
C LYS A 84 38.72 18.35 2.84
N ILE A 85 39.26 18.82 3.97
CA ILE A 85 40.49 18.29 4.58
C ILE A 85 40.26 16.81 4.94
N ALA A 86 39.14 16.46 5.58
CA ALA A 86 38.83 15.10 5.96
C ALA A 86 38.73 14.16 4.73
N LEU A 87 38.11 14.62 3.65
CA LEU A 87 38.00 13.87 2.40
C LEU A 87 39.39 13.65 1.75
N VAL A 88 40.25 14.68 1.70
CA VAL A 88 41.59 14.55 1.14
C VAL A 88 42.47 13.63 1.97
N GLN A 89 42.36 13.67 3.33
CA GLN A 89 43.08 12.77 4.22
C GLN A 89 42.59 11.30 4.07
N ALA A 90 41.32 11.10 3.69
CA ALA A 90 40.79 9.78 3.37
C ALA A 90 41.12 9.31 1.94
N GLY A 91 41.86 10.11 1.16
CA GLY A 91 42.25 9.79 -0.22
C GLY A 91 41.18 10.08 -1.27
N VAL A 92 40.10 10.75 -0.90
CA VAL A 92 39.01 11.09 -1.81
C VAL A 92 39.22 12.47 -2.44
N LYS A 93 39.25 12.54 -3.77
CA LYS A 93 39.39 13.78 -4.52
C LYS A 93 38.01 14.35 -4.84
N VAL A 94 37.64 15.42 -4.13
CA VAL A 94 36.37 16.15 -4.38
C VAL A 94 36.72 17.63 -4.66
N ASN A 95 35.99 18.24 -5.58
CA ASN A 95 36.14 19.65 -5.88
C ASN A 95 35.53 20.55 -4.81
N THR A 96 36.13 21.70 -4.51
CA THR A 96 35.56 22.64 -3.53
C THR A 96 34.19 23.14 -3.98
N GLN A 97 34.04 23.37 -5.28
CA GLN A 97 32.78 23.81 -5.90
C GLN A 97 31.65 22.82 -5.72
N ASP A 98 31.92 21.50 -5.75
CA ASP A 98 30.92 20.46 -5.57
C ASP A 98 30.40 20.42 -4.10
N LEU A 99 31.30 20.66 -3.15
CA LEU A 99 30.94 20.77 -1.72
C LEU A 99 30.07 22.01 -1.46
N GLU A 100 30.45 23.14 -2.10
CA GLU A 100 29.72 24.39 -1.99
C GLU A 100 28.33 24.30 -2.64
N ALA A 101 28.25 23.73 -3.85
CA ALA A 101 26.99 23.52 -4.55
C ALA A 101 26.02 22.64 -3.72
N HIS A 102 26.55 21.60 -3.07
CA HIS A 102 25.76 20.73 -2.19
C HIS A 102 25.25 21.49 -0.95
N TYR A 103 26.10 22.32 -0.34
CA TYR A 103 25.70 23.19 0.78
C TYR A 103 24.60 24.18 0.39
N LEU A 104 24.77 24.85 -0.75
CA LEU A 104 23.80 25.82 -1.27
C LEU A 104 22.45 25.16 -1.62
N SER A 105 22.48 23.89 -2.03
CA SER A 105 21.29 23.07 -2.27
C SER A 105 20.64 22.56 -0.97
N ARG A 106 21.09 23.01 0.21
CA ARG A 106 20.64 22.58 1.54
C ARG A 106 20.89 21.12 1.87
N GLY A 107 21.89 20.50 1.25
CA GLY A 107 22.37 19.17 1.61
C GLY A 107 23.21 19.19 2.89
N ASP A 108 23.28 18.02 3.56
CA ASP A 108 24.11 17.83 4.75
C ASP A 108 25.53 17.43 4.36
N VAL A 109 26.40 18.44 4.14
CA VAL A 109 27.79 18.23 3.72
C VAL A 109 28.59 17.38 4.71
N PRO A 110 28.52 17.59 6.04
CA PRO A 110 29.20 16.75 7.02
C PRO A 110 28.83 15.29 6.94
N ARG A 111 27.53 14.97 6.89
CA ARG A 111 27.02 13.62 6.84
C ARG A 111 27.38 12.92 5.53
N THR A 112 27.26 13.64 4.41
CA THR A 112 27.63 13.12 3.09
C THR A 112 29.14 12.88 2.98
N ALA A 113 29.98 13.79 3.50
CA ALA A 113 31.43 13.60 3.54
C ALA A 113 31.83 12.39 4.40
N ALA A 114 31.24 12.23 5.59
CA ALA A 114 31.45 11.07 6.45
C ALA A 114 31.05 9.77 5.75
N SER A 115 29.97 9.78 4.97
CA SER A 115 29.49 8.63 4.20
C SER A 115 30.47 8.23 3.10
N VAL A 116 30.99 9.19 2.35
CA VAL A 116 31.98 8.94 1.29
C VAL A 116 33.30 8.43 1.88
N ILE A 117 33.73 8.99 3.01
CA ILE A 117 34.92 8.50 3.74
C ILE A 117 34.70 7.06 4.23
N ALA A 118 33.54 6.73 4.76
CA ALA A 118 33.19 5.39 5.19
C ALA A 118 33.18 4.41 4.01
N ALA A 119 32.58 4.80 2.89
CA ALA A 119 32.56 4.01 1.65
C ALA A 119 33.98 3.73 1.12
N GLN A 120 34.84 4.75 1.08
CA GLN A 120 36.23 4.61 0.67
C GLN A 120 37.01 3.64 1.57
N LYS A 121 36.83 3.72 2.88
CA LYS A 121 37.46 2.79 3.85
C LYS A 121 36.94 1.36 3.71
N ALA A 122 35.67 1.20 3.31
CA ALA A 122 35.05 -0.11 3.06
C ALA A 122 35.38 -0.68 1.67
N GLY A 123 36.14 0.05 0.82
CA GLY A 123 36.45 -0.36 -0.55
C GLY A 123 35.27 -0.29 -1.50
N ILE A 124 34.25 0.52 -1.16
CA ILE A 124 33.07 0.74 -1.99
C ILE A 124 33.27 2.00 -2.83
N ASP A 125 33.10 1.89 -4.13
CA ASP A 125 33.19 3.04 -5.03
C ASP A 125 31.89 3.89 -4.91
N LEU A 126 31.97 4.99 -4.16
CA LEU A 126 30.90 5.95 -3.99
C LEU A 126 31.40 7.35 -4.37
N PRO A 127 31.28 7.77 -5.63
CA PRO A 127 31.67 9.10 -6.04
C PRO A 127 30.80 10.17 -5.36
N TRP A 128 31.41 11.33 -5.05
CA TRP A 128 30.73 12.44 -4.37
C TRP A 128 29.39 12.81 -5.01
N ARG A 129 29.33 12.81 -6.34
CA ARG A 129 28.12 13.19 -7.09
C ARG A 129 26.93 12.29 -6.76
N ILE A 130 27.16 10.97 -6.62
CA ILE A 130 26.13 10.02 -6.26
C ILE A 130 25.72 10.21 -4.80
N ALA A 131 26.69 10.36 -3.89
CA ALA A 131 26.41 10.60 -2.48
C ALA A 131 25.58 11.89 -2.27
N ALA A 132 25.95 12.98 -2.96
CA ALA A 132 25.21 14.23 -2.92
C ALA A 132 23.77 14.09 -3.47
N ALA A 133 23.60 13.35 -4.57
CA ALA A 133 22.27 13.08 -5.13
C ALA A 133 21.37 12.28 -4.18
N ILE A 134 21.94 11.29 -3.46
CA ILE A 134 21.22 10.49 -2.47
C ILE A 134 20.77 11.36 -1.29
N ASP A 135 21.66 12.22 -0.78
CA ASP A 135 21.35 13.12 0.35
C ASP A 135 20.26 14.13 -0.03
N LEU A 136 20.36 14.75 -1.22
CA LEU A 136 19.35 15.68 -1.73
C LEU A 136 18.01 15.01 -2.03
N ALA A 137 18.01 13.70 -2.31
CA ALA A 137 16.78 12.90 -2.39
C ALA A 137 16.16 12.58 -1.00
N GLY A 138 16.75 13.09 0.09
CA GLY A 138 16.25 12.92 1.45
C GLY A 138 16.59 11.57 2.08
N ARG A 139 17.49 10.78 1.49
CA ARG A 139 17.92 9.48 2.03
C ARG A 139 19.21 9.60 2.86
N ASN A 140 19.32 8.78 3.88
CA ASN A 140 20.51 8.75 4.73
C ASN A 140 21.63 7.96 4.05
N VAL A 141 22.61 8.69 3.46
CA VAL A 141 23.75 8.08 2.76
C VAL A 141 24.61 7.25 3.70
N LEU A 142 24.84 7.71 4.94
CA LEU A 142 25.69 7.02 5.91
C LEU A 142 25.08 5.67 6.31
N ASP A 143 23.78 5.63 6.52
CA ASP A 143 23.05 4.41 6.84
C ASP A 143 23.05 3.44 5.66
N ALA A 144 22.90 3.95 4.45
CA ALA A 144 22.98 3.16 3.23
C ALA A 144 24.36 2.50 3.04
N VAL A 145 25.46 3.24 3.30
CA VAL A 145 26.81 2.69 3.27
C VAL A 145 27.00 1.63 4.35
N ARG A 146 26.51 1.87 5.56
CA ARG A 146 26.57 0.87 6.66
C ARG A 146 25.81 -0.40 6.28
N THR A 147 24.61 -0.29 5.75
CA THR A 147 23.78 -1.44 5.33
C THR A 147 24.34 -2.15 4.11
N SER A 148 25.16 -1.47 3.30
CA SER A 148 25.91 -2.10 2.19
C SER A 148 27.03 -2.99 2.70
N VAL A 149 27.72 -2.60 3.81
CA VAL A 149 28.81 -3.37 4.43
C VAL A 149 28.26 -4.45 5.38
N TYR A 150 27.27 -4.07 6.20
CA TYR A 150 26.62 -4.93 7.18
C TYR A 150 25.18 -5.15 6.75
N PRO A 151 24.85 -6.33 6.19
CA PRO A 151 23.48 -6.65 5.80
C PRO A 151 22.51 -6.48 6.96
N LYS A 152 21.32 -5.94 6.67
CA LYS A 152 20.23 -5.76 7.62
C LYS A 152 19.25 -6.91 7.51
N VAL A 153 18.79 -7.40 8.65
CA VAL A 153 17.70 -8.39 8.69
C VAL A 153 16.37 -7.66 8.86
N ILE A 154 15.41 -8.03 8.03
CA ILE A 154 14.05 -7.47 8.02
C ILE A 154 13.07 -8.61 8.20
N ASP A 155 12.13 -8.48 9.13
CA ASP A 155 11.06 -9.44 9.33
C ASP A 155 9.97 -9.27 8.27
N CYS A 156 9.48 -10.38 7.73
CA CYS A 156 8.41 -10.43 6.75
C CYS A 156 7.30 -11.39 7.25
N PRO A 157 6.11 -10.88 7.58
CA PRO A 157 5.69 -9.48 7.60
C PRO A 157 6.28 -8.68 8.77
N ASP A 158 6.24 -7.35 8.67
CA ASP A 158 6.64 -6.46 9.76
C ASP A 158 5.60 -6.52 10.90
N PRO A 159 5.96 -7.01 12.09
CA PRO A 159 5.01 -7.19 13.18
C PRO A 159 4.45 -5.88 13.73
N ALA A 160 5.15 -4.75 13.49
CA ALA A 160 4.73 -3.42 13.95
C ALA A 160 3.62 -2.83 13.05
N LYS A 161 3.48 -3.29 11.80
CA LYS A 161 2.60 -2.69 10.79
C LYS A 161 1.31 -3.47 10.49
N GLY A 162 1.08 -4.61 11.10
CA GLY A 162 -0.13 -5.37 10.78
C GLY A 162 -0.17 -6.81 11.26
N ARG A 163 -0.51 -7.74 10.37
CA ARG A 163 -0.62 -9.15 10.71
C ARG A 163 0.75 -9.73 11.03
N PRO A 164 0.86 -10.56 12.08
CA PRO A 164 2.14 -11.12 12.50
C PRO A 164 2.65 -12.24 11.57
N THR A 165 1.78 -12.78 10.70
CA THR A 165 2.08 -13.91 9.80
C THR A 165 1.59 -13.64 8.38
N LEU A 166 2.21 -14.30 7.41
CA LEU A 166 1.75 -14.40 6.02
C LEU A 166 0.89 -15.66 5.90
N ASP A 167 -0.34 -15.48 5.47
CA ASP A 167 -1.30 -16.56 5.33
C ASP A 167 -1.36 -17.01 3.86
N GLY A 168 -1.02 -18.25 3.58
CA GLY A 168 -1.11 -18.89 2.28
C GLY A 168 -1.94 -20.15 2.35
N VAL A 169 -2.64 -20.52 1.26
CA VAL A 169 -3.43 -21.74 1.18
C VAL A 169 -2.81 -22.65 0.12
N CYS A 170 -2.44 -23.86 0.49
CA CYS A 170 -1.95 -24.88 -0.42
C CYS A 170 -3.09 -25.42 -1.31
N LYS A 171 -2.74 -26.18 -2.38
CA LYS A 171 -3.75 -26.78 -3.28
C LYS A 171 -4.65 -27.79 -2.59
N ASP A 172 -4.19 -28.42 -1.51
CA ASP A 172 -4.99 -29.32 -0.68
C ASP A 172 -6.02 -28.61 0.22
N GLY A 173 -6.06 -27.26 0.17
CA GLY A 173 -7.02 -26.45 0.92
C GLY A 173 -6.60 -26.14 2.35
N ILE A 174 -5.40 -26.52 2.78
CA ILE A 174 -4.89 -26.24 4.12
C ILE A 174 -4.17 -24.89 4.12
N GLN A 175 -4.53 -24.04 5.09
CA GLN A 175 -3.87 -22.76 5.32
C GLN A 175 -2.56 -22.96 6.05
N LEU A 176 -1.49 -22.36 5.56
CA LEU A 176 -0.22 -22.23 6.24
C LEU A 176 0.02 -20.77 6.63
N LYS A 177 0.53 -20.58 7.83
CA LYS A 177 0.95 -19.28 8.38
C LYS A 177 2.46 -19.27 8.45
N ALA A 178 3.09 -18.44 7.64
CA ALA A 178 4.53 -18.35 7.55
C ALA A 178 5.06 -17.03 8.08
N ARG A 179 6.25 -17.06 8.69
CA ARG A 179 7.05 -15.90 9.05
C ARG A 179 8.46 -16.08 8.49
N ALA A 180 8.95 -15.09 7.78
CA ALA A 180 10.28 -15.15 7.18
C ALA A 180 11.14 -13.98 7.63
N ARG A 181 12.46 -14.18 7.64
CA ARG A 181 13.49 -13.15 7.82
C ARG A 181 14.23 -12.96 6.53
N VAL A 182 14.31 -11.73 6.07
CA VAL A 182 14.97 -11.38 4.83
C VAL A 182 16.23 -10.61 5.16
N THR A 183 17.38 -11.15 4.77
CA THR A 183 18.64 -10.44 4.89
C THR A 183 18.87 -9.65 3.61
N VAL A 184 18.96 -8.33 3.74
CA VAL A 184 19.13 -7.41 2.62
C VAL A 184 20.41 -6.59 2.75
N ARG A 185 20.97 -6.24 1.63
CA ARG A 185 22.11 -5.34 1.50
C ARG A 185 21.74 -4.17 0.60
N THR A 186 22.14 -2.95 0.95
CA THR A 186 21.85 -1.74 0.14
C THR A 186 22.76 -1.70 -1.08
N ARG A 187 22.19 -1.44 -2.25
CA ARG A 187 22.90 -1.13 -3.48
C ARG A 187 22.92 0.38 -3.71
N LEU A 188 24.09 0.97 -3.53
CA LEU A 188 24.28 2.43 -3.59
C LEU A 188 24.01 2.99 -4.99
N ASP A 189 24.30 2.23 -6.05
CA ASP A 189 24.07 2.58 -7.45
C ASP A 189 22.58 2.74 -7.80
N ARG A 190 21.69 2.06 -7.07
CA ARG A 190 20.22 2.06 -7.28
C ARG A 190 19.46 2.77 -6.18
N LEU A 191 20.15 3.45 -5.28
CA LEU A 191 19.50 4.09 -4.15
C LEU A 191 18.63 5.29 -4.58
N VAL A 192 19.06 6.01 -5.62
CA VAL A 192 18.26 7.09 -6.23
C VAL A 192 17.23 6.48 -7.17
N GLY A 193 15.93 6.67 -6.87
CA GLY A 193 14.82 6.11 -7.65
C GLY A 193 14.46 4.66 -7.36
N GLY A 194 15.22 3.94 -6.54
CA GLY A 194 14.89 2.57 -6.13
C GLY A 194 13.78 2.52 -5.07
N ALA A 195 13.01 1.43 -5.10
CA ALA A 195 11.92 1.21 -4.14
C ALA A 195 12.44 1.03 -2.70
N THR A 196 11.57 1.31 -1.73
CA THR A 196 11.88 1.28 -0.30
C THR A 196 11.87 -0.15 0.28
N GLU A 197 12.29 -0.27 1.54
CA GLU A 197 12.26 -1.51 2.33
C GLU A 197 10.84 -2.14 2.37
N GLU A 198 9.79 -1.31 2.47
CA GLU A 198 8.40 -1.76 2.46
C GLU A 198 8.01 -2.50 1.17
N THR A 199 8.55 -2.05 0.04
CA THR A 199 8.29 -2.71 -1.25
C THR A 199 8.92 -4.10 -1.30
N ILE A 200 10.08 -4.29 -0.67
CA ILE A 200 10.72 -5.61 -0.58
C ILE A 200 9.89 -6.53 0.29
N ILE A 201 9.47 -6.06 1.48
CA ILE A 201 8.61 -6.84 2.38
C ILE A 201 7.34 -7.29 1.64
N ALA A 202 6.70 -6.38 0.89
CA ALA A 202 5.51 -6.71 0.13
C ALA A 202 5.78 -7.75 -0.98
N ARG A 203 6.84 -7.58 -1.77
CA ARG A 203 7.20 -8.51 -2.85
C ARG A 203 7.61 -9.88 -2.34
N VAL A 204 8.41 -9.91 -1.27
CA VAL A 204 8.82 -11.19 -0.65
C VAL A 204 7.58 -11.87 -0.06
N GLY A 205 6.71 -11.13 0.62
CA GLY A 205 5.45 -11.65 1.14
C GLY A 205 4.57 -12.25 0.05
N GLU A 206 4.39 -11.55 -1.07
CA GLU A 206 3.70 -12.05 -2.25
C GLU A 206 4.36 -13.34 -2.79
N GLY A 207 5.70 -13.33 -2.90
CA GLY A 207 6.47 -14.48 -3.36
C GLY A 207 6.28 -15.70 -2.47
N ILE A 208 6.27 -15.53 -1.15
CA ILE A 208 6.05 -16.60 -0.17
C ILE A 208 4.63 -17.16 -0.30
N VAL A 209 3.61 -16.29 -0.33
CA VAL A 209 2.21 -16.70 -0.50
C VAL A 209 2.01 -17.46 -1.81
N LYS A 210 2.63 -17.00 -2.91
CA LYS A 210 2.59 -17.67 -4.20
C LYS A 210 3.31 -19.04 -4.16
N ALA A 211 4.44 -19.13 -3.49
CA ALA A 211 5.18 -20.39 -3.33
C ALA A 211 4.35 -21.41 -2.54
N ILE A 212 3.72 -21.00 -1.42
CA ILE A 212 2.79 -21.84 -0.64
C ILE A 212 1.61 -22.29 -1.51
N GLY A 213 0.98 -21.36 -2.24
CA GLY A 213 -0.17 -21.67 -3.11
C GLY A 213 0.15 -22.57 -4.31
N SER A 214 1.42 -22.69 -4.70
CA SER A 214 1.87 -23.59 -5.75
C SER A 214 2.14 -25.02 -5.27
N ALA A 215 2.37 -25.21 -3.97
CA ALA A 215 2.63 -26.52 -3.36
C ALA A 215 1.36 -27.39 -3.40
N GLU A 216 1.58 -28.69 -3.69
CA GLU A 216 0.45 -29.64 -3.77
C GLU A 216 -0.05 -30.02 -2.39
N HIS A 217 0.87 -30.25 -1.46
CA HIS A 217 0.56 -30.68 -0.12
C HIS A 217 1.28 -29.81 0.93
N TYR A 218 0.59 -29.44 1.98
CA TYR A 218 1.16 -28.69 3.10
C TYR A 218 2.34 -29.42 3.77
N ALA A 219 2.34 -30.76 3.80
CA ALA A 219 3.37 -31.59 4.39
C ALA A 219 4.73 -31.42 3.68
N GLU A 220 4.73 -31.18 2.37
CA GLU A 220 5.94 -30.93 1.59
C GLU A 220 6.63 -29.62 2.00
N VAL A 221 5.81 -28.59 2.21
CA VAL A 221 6.28 -27.26 2.64
C VAL A 221 6.83 -27.32 4.07
N LEU A 222 6.17 -28.06 4.97
CA LEU A 222 6.64 -28.26 6.35
C LEU A 222 7.93 -29.07 6.42
N ALA A 223 8.06 -30.10 5.58
CA ALA A 223 9.26 -30.93 5.52
C ALA A 223 10.48 -30.16 4.99
N ASN A 224 10.27 -29.27 4.02
CA ASN A 224 11.34 -28.53 3.35
C ASN A 224 11.00 -27.03 3.17
N PRO A 225 11.09 -26.20 4.21
CA PRO A 225 10.84 -24.75 4.13
C PRO A 225 11.75 -24.03 3.11
N ASN A 226 12.92 -24.58 2.84
CA ASN A 226 13.88 -24.03 1.88
C ASN A 226 13.36 -23.99 0.44
N LEU A 227 12.36 -24.81 0.09
CA LEU A 227 11.72 -24.76 -1.23
C LEU A 227 11.06 -23.41 -1.46
N ILE A 228 10.43 -22.84 -0.43
CA ILE A 228 9.83 -21.50 -0.49
C ILE A 228 10.92 -20.46 -0.74
N SER A 229 11.99 -20.48 0.07
CA SER A 229 13.11 -19.53 -0.05
C SER A 229 13.73 -19.54 -1.45
N GLN A 230 13.96 -20.72 -2.00
CA GLN A 230 14.51 -20.88 -3.35
C GLN A 230 13.55 -20.41 -4.44
N ALA A 231 12.25 -20.71 -4.32
CA ALA A 231 11.24 -20.29 -5.27
C ALA A 231 11.10 -18.74 -5.29
N VAL A 232 11.19 -18.12 -4.12
CA VAL A 232 11.14 -16.66 -3.98
C VAL A 232 12.39 -16.01 -4.58
N LEU A 233 13.58 -16.51 -4.29
CA LEU A 233 14.84 -16.00 -4.83
C LEU A 233 14.94 -16.10 -6.36
N LYS A 234 14.41 -17.17 -6.96
CA LYS A 234 14.38 -17.36 -8.44
C LYS A 234 13.56 -16.27 -9.17
N ASN A 235 12.61 -15.66 -8.49
CA ASN A 235 11.72 -14.66 -9.10
C ASN A 235 12.35 -13.26 -9.21
N SER A 236 13.65 -13.09 -8.89
CA SER A 236 14.40 -11.81 -9.01
C SER A 236 13.62 -10.62 -8.42
N LEU A 237 13.12 -10.75 -7.20
CA LEU A 237 12.27 -9.77 -6.53
C LEU A 237 12.99 -8.45 -6.18
N ASP A 238 14.33 -8.45 -6.28
CA ASP A 238 15.21 -7.30 -6.08
C ASP A 238 15.31 -6.37 -7.30
N SER A 239 14.69 -6.74 -8.43
CA SER A 239 14.68 -5.90 -9.62
C SER A 239 14.04 -4.54 -9.31
N GLN A 240 14.75 -3.43 -9.67
CA GLN A 240 14.31 -2.04 -9.44
C GLN A 240 14.18 -1.63 -7.96
N THR A 241 14.80 -2.37 -7.02
CA THR A 241 14.86 -1.96 -5.61
C THR A 241 16.23 -1.36 -5.27
N ALA A 242 16.25 -0.55 -4.21
CA ALA A 242 17.48 -0.01 -3.64
C ALA A 242 18.28 -1.05 -2.85
N PHE A 243 17.72 -2.25 -2.70
CA PHE A 243 18.29 -3.33 -1.90
C PHE A 243 18.46 -4.59 -2.74
N GLU A 244 19.44 -5.38 -2.39
CA GLU A 244 19.67 -6.72 -2.89
C GLU A 244 19.35 -7.74 -1.78
N ILE A 245 18.62 -8.79 -2.12
CA ILE A 245 18.28 -9.85 -1.18
C ILE A 245 19.46 -10.82 -1.13
N VAL A 246 20.04 -10.98 0.06
CA VAL A 246 21.16 -11.91 0.31
C VAL A 246 20.64 -13.30 0.65
N SER A 247 19.69 -13.38 1.59
CA SER A 247 19.03 -14.64 1.96
C SER A 247 17.58 -14.38 2.38
N ILE A 248 16.77 -15.43 2.27
CA ILE A 248 15.41 -15.48 2.79
C ILE A 248 15.34 -16.74 3.64
N ASP A 249 15.13 -16.57 4.93
CA ASP A 249 15.07 -17.64 5.90
C ASP A 249 13.64 -17.73 6.45
N VAL A 250 12.96 -18.84 6.20
CA VAL A 250 11.65 -19.09 6.78
C VAL A 250 11.84 -19.51 8.23
N ALA A 251 11.45 -18.60 9.15
CA ALA A 251 11.70 -18.77 10.57
C ALA A 251 10.66 -19.69 11.25
N GLU A 252 9.42 -19.63 10.80
CA GLU A 252 8.29 -20.33 11.42
C GLU A 252 7.22 -20.61 10.37
N ILE A 253 6.68 -21.83 10.41
CA ILE A 253 5.53 -22.23 9.59
C ILE A 253 4.55 -22.97 10.49
N ASP A 254 3.36 -22.39 10.67
CA ASP A 254 2.28 -22.98 11.42
C ASP A 254 1.16 -23.46 10.49
N VAL A 255 0.48 -24.53 10.87
CA VAL A 255 -0.70 -25.03 10.17
C VAL A 255 -1.92 -24.28 10.69
N GLY A 256 -2.65 -23.64 9.79
CA GLY A 256 -3.88 -22.94 10.08
C GLY A 256 -5.13 -23.78 9.88
N ALA A 257 -6.23 -23.16 9.45
CA ALA A 257 -7.50 -23.81 9.22
C ALA A 257 -7.51 -24.64 7.93
N ASN A 258 -8.34 -25.68 7.90
CA ASN A 258 -8.64 -26.41 6.66
C ASN A 258 -9.75 -25.69 5.88
N ILE A 259 -9.38 -24.71 5.10
CA ILE A 259 -10.30 -23.88 4.29
C ILE A 259 -10.97 -24.73 3.20
N GLY A 260 -10.27 -25.75 2.70
CA GLY A 260 -10.83 -26.69 1.70
C GLY A 260 -12.04 -27.45 2.23
N ALA A 261 -11.94 -28.01 3.44
CA ALA A 261 -13.04 -28.73 4.08
C ALA A 261 -14.21 -27.79 4.42
N GLU A 262 -13.93 -26.58 4.91
CA GLU A 262 -14.95 -25.58 5.19
C GLU A 262 -15.71 -25.14 3.92
N LEU A 263 -15.00 -24.93 2.82
CA LEU A 263 -15.59 -24.62 1.52
C LEU A 263 -16.49 -25.76 1.01
N GLN A 264 -16.06 -27.01 1.17
CA GLN A 264 -16.85 -28.18 0.80
C GLN A 264 -18.12 -28.30 1.65
N ALA A 265 -18.01 -28.10 2.96
CA ALA A 265 -19.16 -28.08 3.86
C ALA A 265 -20.17 -26.97 3.50
N ASN A 266 -19.67 -25.77 3.22
CA ASN A 266 -20.49 -24.64 2.80
C ASN A 266 -21.16 -24.88 1.43
N ARG A 267 -20.47 -25.51 0.48
CA ARG A 267 -21.08 -25.93 -0.80
C ARG A 267 -22.19 -26.94 -0.60
N ALA A 268 -21.92 -28.00 0.17
CA ALA A 268 -22.93 -29.00 0.48
C ALA A 268 -24.16 -28.43 1.16
N ALA A 269 -23.96 -27.50 2.13
CA ALA A 269 -25.07 -26.80 2.78
C ALA A 269 -25.86 -25.91 1.82
N THR A 270 -25.18 -25.27 0.88
CA THR A 270 -25.82 -24.46 -0.17
C THR A 270 -26.59 -25.32 -1.14
N ASP A 271 -26.02 -26.43 -1.60
CA ASP A 271 -26.68 -27.37 -2.52
C ASP A 271 -27.95 -27.98 -1.86
N LEU A 272 -27.89 -28.30 -0.57
CA LEU A 272 -29.04 -28.74 0.18
C LEU A 272 -30.16 -27.67 0.21
N ARG A 273 -29.83 -26.41 0.48
CA ARG A 273 -30.80 -25.30 0.46
C ARG A 273 -31.41 -25.10 -0.94
N VAL A 274 -30.59 -25.18 -1.97
CA VAL A 274 -31.06 -25.08 -3.37
C VAL A 274 -32.02 -26.23 -3.68
N ALA A 275 -31.66 -27.46 -3.31
CA ALA A 275 -32.54 -28.63 -3.51
C ALA A 275 -33.86 -28.50 -2.74
N GLN A 276 -33.82 -28.02 -1.50
CA GLN A 276 -35.02 -27.73 -0.71
C GLN A 276 -35.93 -26.68 -1.36
N ALA A 277 -35.33 -25.55 -1.78
CA ALA A 277 -36.08 -24.49 -2.47
C ALA A 277 -36.72 -25.00 -3.78
N GLN A 278 -36.00 -25.81 -4.56
CA GLN A 278 -36.55 -26.44 -5.75
C GLN A 278 -37.70 -27.39 -5.44
N ALA A 279 -37.57 -28.17 -4.38
CA ALA A 279 -38.64 -29.09 -3.94
C ALA A 279 -39.90 -28.31 -3.49
N GLU A 280 -39.73 -27.23 -2.75
CA GLU A 280 -40.82 -26.33 -2.37
C GLU A 280 -41.48 -25.65 -3.57
N THR A 281 -40.69 -25.18 -4.51
CA THR A 281 -41.20 -24.61 -5.76
C THR A 281 -42.02 -25.64 -6.53
N ARG A 282 -41.53 -26.88 -6.64
CA ARG A 282 -42.28 -27.95 -7.31
C ARG A 282 -43.57 -28.26 -6.57
N ARG A 283 -43.57 -28.29 -5.22
CA ARG A 283 -44.80 -28.48 -4.40
C ARG A 283 -45.77 -27.33 -4.63
N ALA A 284 -45.31 -26.11 -4.57
CA ALA A 284 -46.16 -24.93 -4.81
C ALA A 284 -46.76 -24.91 -6.20
N THR A 285 -45.99 -25.26 -7.24
CA THR A 285 -46.51 -25.38 -8.61
C THR A 285 -47.51 -26.50 -8.77
N ALA A 286 -47.27 -27.65 -8.11
CA ALA A 286 -48.23 -28.78 -8.11
C ALA A 286 -49.56 -28.40 -7.43
N VAL A 287 -49.51 -27.72 -6.27
CA VAL A 287 -50.69 -27.22 -5.57
C VAL A 287 -51.44 -26.18 -6.40
N ALA A 288 -50.70 -25.24 -7.01
CA ALA A 288 -51.31 -24.25 -7.89
C ALA A 288 -52.01 -24.90 -9.12
N TYR A 289 -51.38 -25.90 -9.73
CA TYR A 289 -51.96 -26.66 -10.82
C TYR A 289 -53.21 -27.44 -10.39
N GLU A 290 -53.19 -28.06 -9.20
CA GLU A 290 -54.37 -28.75 -8.64
C GLU A 290 -55.52 -27.75 -8.41
N GLN A 291 -55.24 -26.58 -7.86
CA GLN A 291 -56.27 -25.52 -7.67
C GLN A 291 -56.83 -25.02 -9.00
N GLU A 292 -55.96 -24.84 -10.01
CA GLU A 292 -56.40 -24.45 -11.37
C GLU A 292 -57.30 -25.53 -12.00
N MET A 293 -56.92 -26.80 -11.85
CA MET A 293 -57.76 -27.90 -12.33
C MET A 293 -59.11 -27.98 -11.60
N ARG A 294 -59.13 -27.79 -10.26
CA ARG A 294 -60.37 -27.69 -9.51
C ARG A 294 -61.25 -26.54 -10.00
N ALA A 295 -60.67 -25.37 -10.20
CA ALA A 295 -61.36 -24.22 -10.72
C ALA A 295 -61.96 -24.50 -12.13
N LYS A 296 -61.20 -25.14 -13.04
CA LYS A 296 -61.71 -25.57 -14.32
C LYS A 296 -62.84 -26.56 -14.26
N VAL A 297 -62.80 -27.50 -13.29
CA VAL A 297 -63.90 -28.44 -13.03
C VAL A 297 -65.14 -27.68 -12.64
N GLU A 298 -65.04 -26.75 -11.66
CA GLU A 298 -66.20 -25.96 -11.24
C GLU A 298 -66.72 -25.02 -12.34
N GLU A 299 -65.82 -24.46 -13.15
CA GLU A 299 -66.23 -23.66 -14.35
C GLU A 299 -67.02 -24.51 -15.37
N ASN A 300 -66.48 -25.70 -15.67
CA ASN A 300 -67.18 -26.60 -16.56
C ASN A 300 -68.53 -27.09 -15.99
N ARG A 301 -68.59 -27.29 -14.67
CA ARG A 301 -69.82 -27.64 -13.96
C ARG A 301 -70.84 -26.50 -14.03
N ALA A 302 -70.40 -25.26 -13.84
CA ALA A 302 -71.24 -24.09 -14.01
C ALA A 302 -71.78 -23.93 -15.47
N LYS A 303 -70.92 -24.19 -16.47
CA LYS A 303 -71.32 -24.20 -17.89
C LYS A 303 -72.33 -25.27 -18.21
N LEU A 304 -72.16 -26.47 -17.60
CA LEU A 304 -73.11 -27.58 -17.77
C LEU A 304 -74.48 -27.20 -17.15
N ILE A 305 -74.51 -26.63 -15.93
CA ILE A 305 -75.74 -26.16 -15.25
C ILE A 305 -76.44 -25.05 -16.13
N LEU A 306 -75.67 -24.12 -16.67
CA LEU A 306 -76.21 -23.09 -17.57
C LEU A 306 -76.81 -23.70 -18.81
N ALA A 307 -76.13 -24.65 -19.48
CA ALA A 307 -76.67 -25.37 -20.64
C ALA A 307 -77.91 -26.18 -20.30
N GLU A 308 -77.95 -26.87 -19.14
CA GLU A 308 -79.14 -27.54 -18.65
C GLU A 308 -80.28 -26.61 -18.35
N ALA A 309 -80.04 -25.39 -17.87
CA ALA A 309 -81.05 -24.33 -17.64
C ALA A 309 -81.60 -23.74 -18.94
N GLU A 310 -80.83 -23.71 -20.03
CA GLU A 310 -81.31 -23.27 -21.34
C GLU A 310 -82.29 -24.22 -21.98
N ILE A 311 -82.24 -25.53 -21.66
CA ILE A 311 -83.15 -26.51 -22.23
C ILE A 311 -84.62 -26.23 -21.88
N PRO A 312 -85.01 -26.02 -20.62
CA PRO A 312 -86.38 -25.63 -20.27
C PRO A 312 -86.86 -24.34 -20.89
N MET A 313 -85.93 -23.36 -20.98
CA MET A 313 -86.23 -22.05 -21.62
C MET A 313 -86.50 -22.23 -23.13
N SER A 314 -85.69 -23.03 -23.83
CA SER A 314 -85.90 -23.35 -25.22
C SER A 314 -87.21 -24.11 -25.48
N ILE A 315 -87.52 -25.05 -24.61
CA ILE A 315 -88.80 -25.76 -24.65
C ILE A 315 -89.97 -24.80 -24.43
N ALA A 316 -89.85 -23.88 -23.44
CA ALA A 316 -90.89 -22.90 -23.15
C ALA A 316 -91.04 -21.89 -24.31
N SER A 317 -89.99 -21.51 -25.01
CA SER A 317 -90.09 -20.65 -26.21
C SER A 317 -90.75 -21.40 -27.39
N ALA A 318 -90.35 -22.63 -27.62
CA ALA A 318 -90.92 -23.49 -28.66
C ALA A 318 -92.45 -23.79 -28.42
N PHE A 319 -92.82 -23.84 -27.15
CA PHE A 319 -94.23 -23.97 -26.75
C PHE A 319 -95.00 -22.67 -27.05
N ARG A 320 -94.45 -21.51 -26.80
CA ARG A 320 -95.02 -20.21 -27.03
C ARG A 320 -95.17 -19.90 -28.52
N GLU A 321 -94.24 -20.37 -29.35
CA GLU A 321 -94.18 -20.18 -30.77
C GLU A 321 -95.03 -21.23 -31.53
N GLY A 322 -95.65 -22.17 -30.79
CA GLY A 322 -96.54 -23.18 -31.36
C GLY A 322 -95.87 -24.32 -32.13
N HIS A 323 -94.53 -24.48 -31.94
CA HIS A 323 -93.75 -25.51 -32.63
C HIS A 323 -93.80 -26.89 -31.93
N ILE A 324 -94.22 -26.96 -30.67
CA ILE A 324 -94.34 -28.20 -29.87
C ILE A 324 -95.78 -28.29 -29.27
N GLY A 325 -96.46 -29.44 -29.50
CA GLY A 325 -97.77 -29.69 -28.97
C GLY A 325 -97.68 -30.28 -27.53
N VAL A 326 -98.77 -30.22 -26.75
CA VAL A 326 -98.81 -30.73 -25.37
C VAL A 326 -98.46 -32.24 -25.28
N LEU A 327 -98.90 -33.03 -26.28
CA LEU A 327 -98.58 -34.44 -26.39
C LEU A 327 -97.09 -34.72 -26.65
N ASP A 328 -96.42 -33.88 -27.45
CA ASP A 328 -95.02 -34.00 -27.78
C ASP A 328 -94.15 -33.70 -26.53
N TYR A 329 -94.57 -32.74 -25.71
CA TYR A 329 -93.91 -32.48 -24.42
C TYR A 329 -93.93 -33.70 -23.47
N TYR A 330 -95.09 -34.36 -23.35
CA TYR A 330 -95.19 -35.56 -22.50
C TYR A 330 -94.33 -36.69 -23.07
N ASN A 331 -94.25 -36.85 -24.40
CA ASN A 331 -93.38 -37.82 -25.06
C ASN A 331 -91.89 -37.52 -24.77
N LEU A 332 -91.51 -36.29 -24.86
CA LEU A 332 -90.15 -35.85 -24.58
C LEU A 332 -89.77 -36.10 -23.11
N LYS A 333 -90.69 -35.79 -22.19
CA LYS A 333 -90.50 -36.07 -20.76
C LYS A 333 -90.39 -37.53 -20.43
N ASN A 334 -91.14 -38.38 -21.13
CA ASN A 334 -91.06 -39.85 -20.97
C ASN A 334 -89.72 -40.38 -21.49
N LEU A 335 -89.23 -39.87 -22.65
CA LEU A 335 -87.92 -40.19 -23.21
C LEU A 335 -86.80 -39.77 -22.27
N GLN A 336 -86.90 -38.60 -21.65
CA GLN A 336 -85.93 -38.10 -20.69
C GLN A 336 -85.85 -38.96 -19.45
N SER A 337 -87.07 -39.38 -18.87
CA SER A 337 -87.11 -40.29 -17.73
C SER A 337 -86.59 -41.68 -18.03
N ASP A 338 -86.81 -42.24 -19.24
CA ASP A 338 -86.24 -43.49 -19.69
C ASP A 338 -84.75 -43.43 -19.82
N THR A 339 -84.22 -42.29 -20.33
CA THR A 339 -82.76 -42.03 -20.49
C THR A 339 -82.10 -41.88 -19.09
N GLU A 340 -82.75 -41.19 -18.13
CA GLU A 340 -82.28 -41.08 -16.75
C GLU A 340 -82.22 -42.40 -16.08
N MET A 341 -83.25 -43.25 -16.26
CA MET A 341 -83.32 -44.61 -15.69
C MET A 341 -82.23 -45.48 -16.29
N ARG A 342 -81.95 -45.40 -17.58
CA ARG A 342 -80.85 -46.12 -18.26
C ARG A 342 -79.50 -45.67 -17.73
N ASN A 343 -79.28 -44.39 -17.58
CA ASN A 343 -78.07 -43.83 -17.01
C ASN A 343 -77.83 -44.20 -15.58
N ALA A 344 -78.88 -44.25 -14.76
CA ALA A 344 -78.82 -44.74 -13.36
C ALA A 344 -78.47 -46.25 -13.28
N LEU A 345 -79.03 -47.08 -14.22
CA LEU A 345 -78.65 -48.46 -14.33
C LEU A 345 -77.25 -48.71 -14.81
N ALA A 346 -76.78 -47.90 -15.77
CA ALA A 346 -75.38 -47.95 -16.29
C ALA A 346 -74.37 -47.44 -15.23
N GLY A 347 -74.72 -46.38 -14.45
CA GLY A 347 -73.87 -45.85 -13.35
C GLY A 347 -73.82 -46.70 -12.13
N GLY A 348 -74.77 -47.61 -11.92
CA GLY A 348 -74.80 -48.53 -10.77
C GLY A 348 -73.82 -49.69 -10.86
N GLY A 349 -73.18 -49.90 -12.02
CA GLY A 349 -72.25 -51.03 -12.24
C GLY A 349 -70.80 -50.78 -11.84
N SER A 350 -70.40 -49.50 -11.46
CA SER A 350 -69.00 -49.20 -11.16
C SER A 350 -68.69 -48.83 -9.70
N ARG A 351 -69.59 -49.07 -8.76
CA ARG A 351 -69.34 -48.88 -7.32
C ARG A 351 -69.11 -50.22 -6.58
N GLY A 352 -68.04 -50.90 -6.98
CA GLY A 352 -67.67 -52.11 -6.27
C GLY A 352 -66.22 -52.51 -6.63
N SER A 353 -65.26 -51.87 -6.12
CA SER A 353 -63.95 -52.39 -5.78
C SER A 353 -62.98 -51.22 -5.55
N SER A 354 -63.00 -50.63 -4.38
CA SER A 354 -61.90 -49.97 -3.80
C SER A 354 -61.71 -50.46 -2.37
N GLY A 355 -61.08 -51.65 -2.29
CA GLY A 355 -60.64 -52.26 -1.06
C GLY A 355 -59.61 -51.41 -0.35
N ASP A 356 -59.92 -51.21 0.86
CA ASP A 356 -59.11 -50.82 2.00
C ASP A 356 -57.68 -51.42 1.91
N ASN A 357 -56.67 -50.60 1.79
CA ASN A 357 -55.29 -50.98 2.13
C ASN A 357 -54.66 -49.88 3.00
N ARG A 358 -55.13 -49.86 4.29
CA ARG A 358 -54.42 -49.27 5.40
C ARG A 358 -53.41 -50.28 5.92
N ASN A 359 -52.21 -49.81 6.14
CA ASN A 359 -51.08 -50.34 6.87
C ASN A 359 -49.89 -50.77 6.03
N ASN A 360 -48.94 -49.80 5.88
CA ASN A 360 -47.55 -50.10 6.22
C ASN A 360 -46.75 -48.82 6.36
N THR A 361 -46.62 -48.32 7.55
CA THR A 361 -45.55 -47.42 7.98
C THR A 361 -44.38 -48.24 8.48
N PRO A 362 -43.14 -48.05 8.00
CA PRO A 362 -41.96 -48.39 8.77
C PRO A 362 -41.45 -47.15 9.50
N MET A 363 -41.22 -47.32 10.79
CA MET A 363 -40.52 -46.42 11.69
C MET A 363 -39.06 -46.23 11.30
N PRO A 364 -38.43 -45.04 11.54
CA PRO A 364 -37.00 -44.84 11.38
C PRO A 364 -36.22 -45.32 12.60
N SER A 365 -35.08 -45.92 12.31
CA SER A 365 -33.97 -46.09 13.26
C SER A 365 -32.87 -45.08 12.91
#